data_266d377c09a8f47dddcbd01be83bcae1
#
_entry.id   266d377c09a8f47dddcbd01be83bcae1
#
_cell.length_a   1.000
_cell.length_b   1.000
_cell.length_c   1.000
_cell.angle_alpha   90.00
_cell.angle_beta   90.00
_cell.angle_gamma   90.00
#
_symmetry.space_group_name_H-M   'P 1'
#
loop_
_entity.id
_entity.type
_entity.pdbx_description
1 polymer ?
#
loop_
_entity_poly.entity_id
_entity_poly.type
_entity_poly.pdbx_seq_one_letter_code
_entity_poly.pdbx_strand_id
1 'polypeptide(L)'
;MARRVGHEAGTRARGTAQEPTALKRALTTPLLYFFILGDVLGAGVYVLVGQVAADAGGAVWVPLVVALLLALLTAASYAELATKYPRAGGASHYATRAFGPFAGFVAGFCMLAAGIVSVAALARGFGGDYLSAFVTLPVGLVAVVFLGLLALVNARGIKESTRANVVATVVEVGGLAVVVVLGAWLLLRGDGDPGRLTDLGTPEKGAAAAVLSGSVLAYYSFVGFETSVNVAEETRNPRRSYPRALFGALATAGAVYVLVGLAASAAVPTAQLAGSSGPLLEVVKEAGGVPPELFSAIALVAVANGALLTGIMSSRLAYGMAKDGLLPGTLTKVLPGRRTPWAAIAVTTGLAMLLALTGSVATLASTLVLLLLIVFLMVNTAVLVLRRDPGETDHFRTPVVLPVLGIASCVLLATQIEAAVWLRGLAIVAVGAVLAAIGAARRSRRTDEDTGKRAGVDASQPG
;
A
#
# COMPACT_ATOMS: atom_id res chain seq x y z
N MET A 1 -15.87 -64.39 -40.96
CA MET A 1 -15.36 -63.10 -41.45
C MET A 1 -15.38 -62.13 -40.29
N ALA A 2 -14.28 -61.97 -39.59
CA ALA A 2 -14.13 -61.15 -38.38
C ALA A 2 -13.38 -59.90 -38.74
N ARG A 3 -13.97 -58.73 -38.51
CA ARG A 3 -13.32 -57.39 -38.62
C ARG A 3 -12.80 -57.02 -37.25
N ARG A 4 -11.47 -56.96 -37.12
CA ARG A 4 -10.76 -56.32 -36.03
C ARG A 4 -10.90 -54.79 -36.18
N VAL A 5 -11.40 -54.12 -35.16
CA VAL A 5 -11.33 -52.68 -35.01
C VAL A 5 -10.18 -52.36 -34.04
N GLY A 6 -9.17 -51.68 -34.55
CA GLY A 6 -8.01 -51.21 -33.77
C GLY A 6 -8.41 -50.04 -32.86
N HIS A 7 -8.00 -50.14 -31.64
CA HIS A 7 -8.10 -49.08 -30.64
C HIS A 7 -6.79 -48.25 -30.69
N GLU A 8 -6.82 -47.10 -31.35
CA GLU A 8 -5.77 -46.09 -31.20
C GLU A 8 -6.07 -45.26 -29.96
N ALA A 9 -5.30 -45.48 -28.95
CA ALA A 9 -5.26 -44.68 -27.71
C ALA A 9 -4.54 -43.34 -27.99
N GLY A 10 -5.30 -42.34 -28.44
CA GLY A 10 -4.81 -40.97 -28.55
C GLY A 10 -4.60 -40.37 -27.16
N THR A 11 -3.37 -40.23 -26.73
CA THR A 11 -2.96 -39.48 -25.55
C THR A 11 -3.23 -38.01 -25.79
N ARG A 12 -4.44 -37.53 -25.47
CA ARG A 12 -4.74 -36.10 -25.42
C ARG A 12 -4.00 -35.51 -24.22
N ALA A 13 -2.99 -34.71 -24.51
CA ALA A 13 -2.40 -33.78 -23.55
C ALA A 13 -3.53 -32.96 -22.91
N ARG A 14 -3.76 -33.17 -21.62
CA ARG A 14 -4.64 -32.33 -20.80
C ARG A 14 -4.01 -30.94 -20.74
N GLY A 15 -4.39 -30.06 -21.66
CA GLY A 15 -4.27 -28.64 -21.45
C GLY A 15 -4.95 -28.31 -20.13
N THR A 16 -4.27 -27.68 -19.23
CA THR A 16 -4.79 -27.19 -17.96
C THR A 16 -5.88 -26.18 -18.29
N ALA A 17 -7.14 -26.66 -18.33
CA ALA A 17 -8.28 -25.78 -18.39
C ALA A 17 -8.22 -24.90 -17.12
N GLN A 18 -8.10 -23.59 -17.31
CA GLN A 18 -8.23 -22.61 -16.26
C GLN A 18 -9.61 -22.82 -15.61
N GLU A 19 -9.65 -23.07 -14.31
CA GLU A 19 -10.90 -23.05 -13.57
C GLU A 19 -11.59 -21.70 -13.80
N PRO A 20 -12.88 -21.67 -14.13
CA PRO A 20 -13.59 -20.42 -14.35
C PRO A 20 -13.55 -19.59 -13.07
N THR A 21 -13.09 -18.35 -13.19
CA THR A 21 -13.03 -17.40 -12.07
C THR A 21 -14.41 -17.26 -11.46
N ALA A 22 -14.51 -17.49 -10.12
CA ALA A 22 -15.77 -17.40 -9.38
C ALA A 22 -16.30 -15.95 -9.28
N LEU A 23 -15.48 -14.94 -9.63
CA LEU A 23 -15.78 -13.52 -9.49
C LEU A 23 -16.33 -12.93 -10.81
N LYS A 24 -17.37 -12.09 -10.69
CA LYS A 24 -18.01 -11.43 -11.83
C LYS A 24 -17.12 -10.28 -12.32
N ARG A 25 -16.70 -10.31 -13.58
CA ARG A 25 -15.98 -9.20 -14.25
C ARG A 25 -16.90 -7.98 -14.44
N ALA A 26 -17.00 -7.13 -13.42
CA ALA A 26 -17.88 -5.98 -13.38
C ALA A 26 -17.14 -4.64 -13.54
N LEU A 27 -15.84 -4.57 -13.18
CA LEU A 27 -15.06 -3.32 -13.16
C LEU A 27 -14.72 -2.86 -14.58
N THR A 28 -15.23 -1.68 -14.94
CA THR A 28 -14.87 -0.95 -16.16
C THR A 28 -13.60 -0.12 -15.94
N THR A 29 -12.95 0.36 -17.01
CA THR A 29 -11.76 1.21 -16.92
C THR A 29 -11.96 2.46 -16.03
N PRO A 30 -13.07 3.23 -16.16
CA PRO A 30 -13.29 4.37 -15.27
C PRO A 30 -13.47 3.98 -13.80
N LEU A 31 -14.21 2.90 -13.52
CA LEU A 31 -14.38 2.44 -12.13
C LEU A 31 -13.05 2.01 -11.52
N LEU A 32 -12.22 1.29 -12.26
CA LEU A 32 -10.89 0.90 -11.82
C LEU A 32 -9.97 2.11 -11.63
N TYR A 33 -10.03 3.09 -12.53
CA TYR A 33 -9.28 4.34 -12.41
C TYR A 33 -9.63 5.07 -11.11
N PHE A 34 -10.92 5.28 -10.83
CA PHE A 34 -11.35 5.96 -9.60
C PHE A 34 -11.05 5.12 -8.34
N PHE A 35 -11.09 3.80 -8.45
CA PHE A 35 -10.69 2.92 -7.35
C PHE A 35 -9.21 3.12 -7.00
N ILE A 36 -8.32 3.06 -8.01
CA ILE A 36 -6.87 3.24 -7.80
C ILE A 36 -6.58 4.68 -7.37
N LEU A 37 -7.21 5.67 -8.01
CA LEU A 37 -7.02 7.07 -7.68
C LEU A 37 -7.42 7.36 -6.22
N GLY A 38 -8.54 6.83 -5.76
CA GLY A 38 -9.01 7.02 -4.38
C GLY A 38 -8.15 6.28 -3.35
N ASP A 39 -7.48 5.18 -3.75
CA ASP A 39 -6.57 4.46 -2.86
C ASP A 39 -5.20 5.17 -2.76
N VAL A 40 -4.73 5.76 -3.87
CA VAL A 40 -3.47 6.53 -3.93
C VAL A 40 -3.64 7.94 -3.37
N LEU A 41 -4.74 8.67 -3.73
CA LEU A 41 -5.03 10.00 -3.17
C LEU A 41 -5.43 9.87 -1.70
N GLY A 42 -4.55 9.28 -0.89
CA GLY A 42 -4.78 9.02 0.51
C GLY A 42 -4.24 10.12 1.43
N ALA A 43 -4.40 9.90 2.72
CA ALA A 43 -3.98 10.78 3.80
C ALA A 43 -2.46 11.07 3.85
N GLY A 44 -1.65 10.36 3.06
CA GLY A 44 -0.20 10.46 3.11
C GLY A 44 0.33 11.87 2.89
N VAL A 45 -0.14 12.58 1.87
CA VAL A 45 0.30 13.93 1.55
C VAL A 45 -0.10 14.94 2.64
N TYR A 46 -1.26 14.77 3.27
CA TYR A 46 -1.70 15.64 4.38
C TYR A 46 -0.74 15.61 5.56
N VAL A 47 -0.09 14.47 5.79
CA VAL A 47 0.73 14.22 6.99
C VAL A 47 2.22 14.35 6.70
N LEU A 48 2.67 14.06 5.47
CA LEU A 48 4.10 13.88 5.17
C LEU A 48 4.77 15.04 4.45
N VAL A 49 4.04 16.01 3.88
CA VAL A 49 4.64 17.16 3.18
C VAL A 49 5.64 17.90 4.07
N GLY A 50 5.35 18.08 5.36
CA GLY A 50 6.28 18.70 6.31
C GLY A 50 7.54 17.86 6.54
N GLN A 51 7.39 16.54 6.62
CA GLN A 51 8.54 15.63 6.79
C GLN A 51 9.41 15.59 5.52
N VAL A 52 8.79 15.68 4.34
CA VAL A 52 9.53 15.81 3.07
C VAL A 52 10.30 17.13 3.04
N ALA A 53 9.69 18.23 3.52
CA ALA A 53 10.37 19.53 3.64
C ALA A 53 11.56 19.47 4.60
N ALA A 54 11.44 18.76 5.72
CA ALA A 54 12.51 18.55 6.68
C ALA A 54 13.73 17.84 6.07
N ASP A 55 13.49 16.87 5.20
CA ASP A 55 14.54 16.06 4.57
C ASP A 55 15.13 16.69 3.29
N ALA A 56 14.30 17.36 2.48
CA ALA A 56 14.64 17.81 1.15
C ALA A 56 14.89 19.31 1.03
N GLY A 57 14.45 20.09 2.00
CA GLY A 57 14.46 21.55 1.91
C GLY A 57 13.16 22.13 1.34
N GLY A 58 13.18 23.37 0.89
CA GLY A 58 12.00 24.12 0.43
C GLY A 58 11.34 23.57 -0.82
N ALA A 59 12.10 22.98 -1.74
CA ALA A 59 11.58 22.46 -3.01
C ALA A 59 10.90 21.07 -2.87
N VAL A 60 9.88 20.97 -2.03
CA VAL A 60 9.13 19.72 -1.71
C VAL A 60 8.58 19.01 -2.95
N TRP A 61 8.25 19.75 -4.00
CA TRP A 61 7.73 19.19 -5.24
C TRP A 61 8.72 18.28 -5.98
N VAL A 62 10.04 18.50 -5.81
CA VAL A 62 11.07 17.68 -6.47
C VAL A 62 11.09 16.25 -5.97
N PRO A 63 11.16 15.96 -4.65
CA PRO A 63 10.99 14.60 -4.13
C PRO A 63 9.67 13.93 -4.54
N LEU A 64 8.57 14.68 -4.65
CA LEU A 64 7.28 14.14 -5.10
C LEU A 64 7.33 13.72 -6.58
N VAL A 65 7.99 14.50 -7.46
CA VAL A 65 8.21 14.09 -8.86
C VAL A 65 9.10 12.85 -8.94
N VAL A 66 10.20 12.83 -8.19
CA VAL A 66 11.09 11.66 -8.15
C VAL A 66 10.33 10.43 -7.67
N ALA A 67 9.60 10.52 -6.57
CA ALA A 67 8.81 9.42 -6.04
C ALA A 67 7.74 8.92 -7.04
N LEU A 68 7.07 9.83 -7.76
CA LEU A 68 6.14 9.48 -8.84
C LEU A 68 6.83 8.66 -9.93
N LEU A 69 7.97 9.14 -10.42
CA LEU A 69 8.72 8.43 -11.48
C LEU A 69 9.13 7.03 -11.03
N LEU A 70 9.61 6.89 -9.79
CA LEU A 70 10.01 5.61 -9.24
C LEU A 70 8.80 4.69 -9.01
N ALA A 71 7.64 5.24 -8.58
CA ALA A 71 6.40 4.48 -8.46
C ALA A 71 5.88 3.98 -9.82
N LEU A 72 5.99 4.80 -10.88
CA LEU A 72 5.61 4.41 -12.24
C LEU A 72 6.46 3.26 -12.79
N LEU A 73 7.75 3.18 -12.44
CA LEU A 73 8.61 2.04 -12.82
C LEU A 73 8.08 0.74 -12.23
N THR A 74 7.73 0.73 -10.95
CA THR A 74 7.18 -0.44 -10.27
C THR A 74 5.76 -0.74 -10.74
N ALA A 75 4.93 0.28 -10.96
CA ALA A 75 3.58 0.14 -11.50
C ALA A 75 3.58 -0.55 -12.88
N ALA A 76 4.61 -0.32 -13.70
CA ALA A 76 4.77 -1.01 -14.98
C ALA A 76 4.91 -2.54 -14.81
N SER A 77 5.67 -2.98 -13.81
CA SER A 77 5.81 -4.39 -13.44
C SER A 77 4.49 -4.98 -12.93
N TYR A 78 3.77 -4.24 -12.08
CA TYR A 78 2.44 -4.65 -11.62
C TYR A 78 1.44 -4.76 -12.78
N ALA A 79 1.47 -3.82 -13.75
CA ALA A 79 0.61 -3.86 -14.93
C ALA A 79 0.88 -5.10 -15.80
N GLU A 80 2.14 -5.48 -16.01
CA GLU A 80 2.49 -6.69 -16.74
C GLU A 80 1.99 -7.95 -16.00
N LEU A 81 2.27 -8.08 -14.71
CA LEU A 81 1.88 -9.25 -13.92
C LEU A 81 0.37 -9.37 -13.73
N ALA A 82 -0.33 -8.27 -13.46
CA ALA A 82 -1.78 -8.25 -13.30
C ALA A 82 -2.53 -8.64 -14.57
N THR A 83 -1.96 -8.31 -15.74
CA THR A 83 -2.55 -8.68 -17.03
C THR A 83 -2.15 -10.08 -17.49
N LYS A 84 -0.98 -10.56 -17.07
CA LYS A 84 -0.51 -11.92 -17.35
C LYS A 84 -1.15 -12.97 -16.43
N TYR A 85 -1.37 -12.60 -15.18
CA TYR A 85 -1.96 -13.46 -14.15
C TYR A 85 -3.09 -12.71 -13.42
N PRO A 86 -4.25 -12.54 -14.06
CA PRO A 86 -5.36 -11.79 -13.48
C PRO A 86 -6.07 -12.62 -12.39
N ARG A 87 -5.41 -12.79 -11.24
CA ARG A 87 -5.92 -13.50 -10.07
C ARG A 87 -5.73 -12.65 -8.82
N ALA A 88 -6.67 -12.80 -7.88
CA ALA A 88 -6.52 -12.22 -6.55
C ALA A 88 -5.29 -12.82 -5.83
N GLY A 89 -4.62 -12.02 -4.98
CA GLY A 89 -3.42 -12.43 -4.24
C GLY A 89 -2.19 -11.54 -4.49
N GLY A 90 -2.26 -10.66 -5.49
CA GLY A 90 -1.30 -9.57 -5.69
C GLY A 90 0.17 -10.00 -5.67
N ALA A 91 0.99 -9.20 -5.01
CA ALA A 91 2.44 -9.40 -4.90
C ALA A 91 2.82 -10.78 -4.33
N SER A 92 2.07 -11.28 -3.34
CA SER A 92 2.30 -12.60 -2.73
C SER A 92 2.12 -13.72 -3.76
N HIS A 93 1.10 -13.64 -4.62
CA HIS A 93 0.86 -14.60 -5.68
C HIS A 93 2.00 -14.60 -6.71
N TYR A 94 2.47 -13.41 -7.14
CA TYR A 94 3.56 -13.28 -8.09
C TYR A 94 4.88 -13.78 -7.53
N ALA A 95 5.18 -13.45 -6.27
CA ALA A 95 6.37 -13.92 -5.57
C ALA A 95 6.35 -15.44 -5.36
N THR A 96 5.20 -16.03 -5.02
CA THR A 96 5.03 -17.49 -4.92
C THR A 96 5.34 -18.18 -6.25
N ARG A 97 4.81 -17.62 -7.34
CA ARG A 97 4.98 -18.21 -8.68
C ARG A 97 6.40 -18.07 -9.21
N ALA A 98 7.09 -16.98 -8.89
CA ALA A 98 8.45 -16.72 -9.35
C ALA A 98 9.53 -17.42 -8.50
N PHE A 99 9.34 -17.46 -7.18
CA PHE A 99 10.41 -17.83 -6.23
C PHE A 99 9.97 -18.91 -5.22
N GLY A 100 8.73 -19.39 -5.30
CA GLY A 100 8.18 -20.41 -4.43
C GLY A 100 7.43 -19.88 -3.20
N PRO A 101 6.82 -20.80 -2.42
CA PRO A 101 5.87 -20.45 -1.35
C PRO A 101 6.47 -19.60 -0.21
N PHE A 102 7.77 -19.79 0.11
CA PHE A 102 8.43 -18.99 1.15
C PHE A 102 8.52 -17.52 0.75
N ALA A 103 8.95 -17.23 -0.48
CA ALA A 103 9.02 -15.87 -0.99
C ALA A 103 7.63 -15.20 -1.05
N GLY A 104 6.61 -15.95 -1.48
CA GLY A 104 5.22 -15.47 -1.46
C GLY A 104 4.73 -15.14 -0.06
N PHE A 105 5.08 -15.95 0.92
CA PHE A 105 4.75 -15.66 2.32
C PHE A 105 5.44 -14.38 2.78
N VAL A 106 6.75 -14.21 2.53
CA VAL A 106 7.51 -13.01 2.91
C VAL A 106 6.89 -11.76 2.27
N ALA A 107 6.55 -11.80 0.98
CA ALA A 107 5.87 -10.70 0.31
C ALA A 107 4.53 -10.35 0.96
N GLY A 108 3.67 -11.34 1.23
CA GLY A 108 2.39 -11.15 1.90
C GLY A 108 2.53 -10.61 3.32
N PHE A 109 3.53 -11.10 4.06
CA PHE A 109 3.80 -10.64 5.42
C PHE A 109 4.34 -9.20 5.44
N CYS A 110 5.22 -8.83 4.51
CA CYS A 110 5.68 -7.44 4.37
C CYS A 110 4.52 -6.49 4.03
N MET A 111 3.60 -6.90 3.14
CA MET A 111 2.38 -6.14 2.84
C MET A 111 1.49 -5.95 4.08
N LEU A 112 1.29 -7.01 4.86
CA LEU A 112 0.53 -6.96 6.11
C LEU A 112 1.18 -6.01 7.12
N ALA A 113 2.48 -6.16 7.33
CA ALA A 113 3.23 -5.33 8.26
C ALA A 113 3.25 -3.85 7.82
N ALA A 114 3.43 -3.59 6.52
CA ALA A 114 3.36 -2.25 5.95
C ALA A 114 2.00 -1.60 6.22
N GLY A 115 0.90 -2.34 6.03
CA GLY A 115 -0.44 -1.85 6.35
C GLY A 115 -0.63 -1.51 7.84
N ILE A 116 -0.12 -2.34 8.76
CA ILE A 116 -0.19 -2.08 10.20
C ILE A 116 0.62 -0.83 10.57
N VAL A 117 1.81 -0.68 10.00
CA VAL A 117 2.68 0.50 10.19
C VAL A 117 2.03 1.76 9.63
N SER A 118 1.36 1.66 8.45
CA SER A 118 0.61 2.77 7.84
C SER A 118 -0.49 3.29 8.77
N VAL A 119 -1.31 2.39 9.29
CA VAL A 119 -2.40 2.75 10.22
C VAL A 119 -1.85 3.43 11.47
N ALA A 120 -0.69 2.99 11.98
CA ALA A 120 -0.03 3.62 13.12
C ALA A 120 0.47 5.04 12.80
N ALA A 121 1.07 5.23 11.61
CA ALA A 121 1.54 6.56 11.15
C ALA A 121 0.38 7.54 10.99
N LEU A 122 -0.71 7.10 10.34
CA LEU A 122 -1.92 7.90 10.16
C LEU A 122 -2.60 8.25 11.48
N ALA A 123 -2.62 7.33 12.45
CA ALA A 123 -3.17 7.60 13.79
C ALA A 123 -2.38 8.69 14.53
N ARG A 124 -1.07 8.73 14.37
CA ARG A 124 -0.25 9.83 14.91
C ARG A 124 -0.52 11.15 14.19
N GLY A 125 -0.64 11.11 12.85
CA GLY A 125 -1.00 12.28 12.05
C GLY A 125 -2.38 12.83 12.43
N PHE A 126 -3.36 11.96 12.73
CA PHE A 126 -4.67 12.35 13.22
C PHE A 126 -4.61 13.12 14.54
N GLY A 127 -3.76 12.68 15.48
CA GLY A 127 -3.57 13.32 16.79
C GLY A 127 -2.67 14.56 16.76
N GLY A 128 -2.19 14.98 15.59
CA GLY A 128 -1.32 16.14 15.41
C GLY A 128 -2.07 17.48 15.32
N ASP A 129 -1.50 18.43 14.57
CA ASP A 129 -1.99 19.83 14.49
C ASP A 129 -3.42 19.96 13.95
N TYR A 130 -3.88 19.02 13.10
CA TYR A 130 -5.26 19.01 12.63
C TYR A 130 -6.29 18.84 13.76
N LEU A 131 -6.00 17.93 14.73
CA LEU A 131 -6.89 17.79 15.88
C LEU A 131 -6.70 18.93 16.89
N SER A 132 -5.49 19.46 17.02
CA SER A 132 -5.19 20.53 17.96
C SER A 132 -5.92 21.84 17.64
N ALA A 133 -6.44 22.00 16.42
CA ALA A 133 -7.36 23.09 16.06
C ALA A 133 -8.68 23.05 16.87
N PHE A 134 -9.06 21.90 17.43
CA PHE A 134 -10.29 21.71 18.20
C PHE A 134 -9.99 21.43 19.68
N VAL A 135 -9.00 20.58 19.94
CA VAL A 135 -8.64 20.15 21.29
C VAL A 135 -7.17 19.70 21.36
N THR A 136 -6.45 20.17 22.36
CA THR A 136 -5.07 19.79 22.60
C THR A 136 -5.00 18.61 23.57
N LEU A 137 -4.61 17.46 23.08
CA LEU A 137 -4.45 16.22 23.84
C LEU A 137 -3.11 15.55 23.49
N PRO A 138 -2.55 14.70 24.38
CA PRO A 138 -1.35 13.94 24.07
C PRO A 138 -1.55 13.06 22.82
N VAL A 139 -0.71 13.25 21.78
CA VAL A 139 -0.81 12.54 20.48
C VAL A 139 -0.91 11.02 20.63
N GLY A 140 -0.13 10.44 21.58
CA GLY A 140 -0.17 8.99 21.82
C GLY A 140 -1.52 8.49 22.35
N LEU A 141 -2.16 9.26 23.26
CA LEU A 141 -3.49 8.94 23.78
C LEU A 141 -4.53 9.01 22.67
N VAL A 142 -4.51 10.09 21.88
CA VAL A 142 -5.40 10.26 20.73
C VAL A 142 -5.25 9.12 19.73
N ALA A 143 -4.02 8.75 19.39
CA ALA A 143 -3.75 7.67 18.48
C ALA A 143 -4.35 6.34 18.97
N VAL A 144 -4.21 6.00 20.25
CA VAL A 144 -4.77 4.77 20.83
C VAL A 144 -6.29 4.78 20.81
N VAL A 145 -6.91 5.89 21.25
CA VAL A 145 -8.39 6.03 21.23
C VAL A 145 -8.93 5.97 19.80
N PHE A 146 -8.30 6.70 18.89
CA PHE A 146 -8.68 6.72 17.47
C PHE A 146 -8.60 5.32 16.85
N LEU A 147 -7.50 4.58 17.07
CA LEU A 147 -7.35 3.21 16.59
C LEU A 147 -8.39 2.27 17.19
N GLY A 148 -8.74 2.44 18.46
CA GLY A 148 -9.82 1.69 19.11
C GLY A 148 -11.18 1.95 18.44
N LEU A 149 -11.50 3.20 18.16
CA LEU A 149 -12.72 3.58 17.44
C LEU A 149 -12.76 3.01 16.02
N LEU A 150 -11.64 3.10 15.28
CA LEU A 150 -11.52 2.49 13.95
C LEU A 150 -11.69 0.96 13.99
N ALA A 151 -11.14 0.29 14.99
CA ALA A 151 -11.34 -1.15 15.17
C ALA A 151 -12.82 -1.51 15.40
N LEU A 152 -13.54 -0.70 16.18
CA LEU A 152 -14.98 -0.89 16.40
C LEU A 152 -15.78 -0.69 15.09
N VAL A 153 -15.43 0.34 14.30
CA VAL A 153 -16.07 0.56 12.99
C VAL A 153 -15.75 -0.60 12.04
N ASN A 154 -14.50 -1.05 11.96
CA ASN A 154 -14.09 -2.19 11.15
C ASN A 154 -14.82 -3.48 11.57
N ALA A 155 -14.99 -3.71 12.87
CA ALA A 155 -15.72 -4.88 13.41
C ALA A 155 -17.22 -4.84 13.09
N ARG A 156 -17.81 -3.65 12.93
CA ARG A 156 -19.22 -3.49 12.50
C ARG A 156 -19.48 -3.95 11.06
N GLY A 157 -18.45 -3.95 10.20
CA GLY A 157 -18.51 -4.44 8.81
C GLY A 157 -18.68 -3.33 7.76
N ILE A 158 -18.47 -3.71 6.49
CA ILE A 158 -18.21 -2.78 5.35
C ILE A 158 -19.49 -2.27 4.65
N LYS A 159 -20.67 -2.82 4.89
CA LYS A 159 -21.84 -2.54 4.04
C LYS A 159 -22.22 -1.04 3.91
N GLU A 160 -21.84 -0.23 4.87
CA GLU A 160 -22.06 1.22 4.87
C GLU A 160 -20.87 2.01 4.29
N SER A 161 -19.76 1.33 4.02
CA SER A 161 -18.46 1.92 3.75
C SER A 161 -18.29 2.52 2.35
N THR A 162 -18.93 1.96 1.31
CA THR A 162 -18.66 2.42 -0.08
C THR A 162 -19.13 3.85 -0.33
N ARG A 163 -20.34 4.20 0.15
CA ARG A 163 -20.84 5.59 0.01
C ARG A 163 -20.06 6.55 0.89
N ALA A 164 -19.78 6.17 2.13
CA ALA A 164 -18.97 6.95 3.05
C ALA A 164 -17.56 7.18 2.49
N ASN A 165 -16.96 6.15 1.90
CA ASN A 165 -15.65 6.27 1.26
C ASN A 165 -15.66 7.23 0.06
N VAL A 166 -16.67 7.16 -0.81
CA VAL A 166 -16.80 8.11 -1.95
C VAL A 166 -16.92 9.54 -1.44
N VAL A 167 -17.76 9.79 -0.42
CA VAL A 167 -17.91 11.12 0.19
C VAL A 167 -16.58 11.57 0.81
N ALA A 168 -15.92 10.71 1.56
CA ALA A 168 -14.63 11.03 2.18
C ALA A 168 -13.57 11.36 1.12
N THR A 169 -13.48 10.58 0.03
CA THR A 169 -12.55 10.84 -1.09
C THR A 169 -12.85 12.18 -1.78
N VAL A 170 -14.13 12.54 -1.98
CA VAL A 170 -14.49 13.84 -2.55
C VAL A 170 -14.07 14.98 -1.61
N VAL A 171 -14.30 14.83 -0.30
CA VAL A 171 -13.88 15.81 0.72
C VAL A 171 -12.35 15.94 0.73
N GLU A 172 -11.64 14.83 0.66
CA GLU A 172 -10.18 14.77 0.63
C GLU A 172 -9.59 15.48 -0.59
N VAL A 173 -10.05 15.13 -1.79
CA VAL A 173 -9.63 15.79 -3.04
C VAL A 173 -9.98 17.28 -3.00
N GLY A 174 -11.16 17.63 -2.47
CA GLY A 174 -11.58 19.01 -2.24
C GLY A 174 -10.60 19.78 -1.34
N GLY A 175 -10.15 19.17 -0.26
CA GLY A 175 -9.14 19.75 0.63
C GLY A 175 -7.80 20.01 -0.06
N LEU A 176 -7.31 19.06 -0.88
CA LEU A 176 -6.08 19.24 -1.67
C LEU A 176 -6.25 20.37 -2.71
N ALA A 177 -7.41 20.44 -3.36
CA ALA A 177 -7.73 21.52 -4.30
C ALA A 177 -7.73 22.90 -3.61
N VAL A 178 -8.28 22.99 -2.39
CA VAL A 178 -8.23 24.22 -1.58
C VAL A 178 -6.78 24.65 -1.34
N VAL A 179 -5.88 23.74 -0.94
CA VAL A 179 -4.46 24.05 -0.73
C VAL A 179 -3.81 24.59 -2.00
N VAL A 180 -4.04 23.93 -3.15
CA VAL A 180 -3.49 24.37 -4.45
C VAL A 180 -3.99 25.77 -4.82
N VAL A 181 -5.29 26.03 -4.65
CA VAL A 181 -5.90 27.34 -4.96
C VAL A 181 -5.34 28.41 -4.04
N LEU A 182 -5.23 28.15 -2.74
CA LEU A 182 -4.69 29.09 -1.76
C LEU A 182 -3.20 29.38 -1.99
N GLY A 183 -2.40 28.36 -2.31
CA GLY A 183 -0.99 28.55 -2.66
C GLY A 183 -0.80 29.40 -3.93
N ALA A 184 -1.61 29.13 -4.96
CA ALA A 184 -1.63 29.95 -6.18
C ALA A 184 -2.08 31.39 -5.89
N TRP A 185 -3.08 31.56 -5.03
CA TRP A 185 -3.56 32.88 -4.60
C TRP A 185 -2.48 33.69 -3.89
N LEU A 186 -1.72 33.10 -2.95
CA LEU A 186 -0.60 33.75 -2.27
C LEU A 186 0.49 34.20 -3.26
N LEU A 187 0.84 33.35 -4.23
CA LEU A 187 1.79 33.71 -5.28
C LEU A 187 1.32 34.87 -6.14
N LEU A 188 0.04 34.91 -6.53
CA LEU A 188 -0.55 35.98 -7.35
C LEU A 188 -0.61 37.32 -6.61
N ARG A 189 -0.77 37.30 -5.28
CA ARG A 189 -0.75 38.52 -4.44
C ARG A 189 0.64 39.02 -4.13
N GLY A 190 1.68 38.22 -4.41
CA GLY A 190 3.05 38.54 -4.04
C GLY A 190 3.42 38.26 -2.59
N ASP A 191 2.52 37.58 -1.84
CA ASP A 191 2.74 37.18 -0.45
C ASP A 191 3.51 35.85 -0.35
N GLY A 192 3.60 35.07 -1.46
CA GLY A 192 4.38 33.84 -1.57
C GLY A 192 5.85 34.11 -1.99
N ASP A 193 6.72 33.17 -1.68
CA ASP A 193 8.15 33.25 -2.05
C ASP A 193 8.50 32.17 -3.10
N PRO A 194 8.57 32.53 -4.40
CA PRO A 194 8.96 31.61 -5.45
C PRO A 194 10.41 31.07 -5.32
N GLY A 195 11.29 31.76 -4.59
CA GLY A 195 12.68 31.33 -4.37
C GLY A 195 12.76 29.99 -3.65
N ARG A 196 11.82 29.70 -2.75
CA ARG A 196 11.74 28.42 -2.03
C ARG A 196 11.48 27.22 -2.95
N LEU A 197 10.92 27.44 -4.14
CA LEU A 197 10.67 26.35 -5.11
C LEU A 197 11.98 25.77 -5.69
N THR A 198 13.08 26.46 -5.55
CA THR A 198 14.40 26.02 -5.99
C THR A 198 15.39 25.76 -4.85
N ASP A 199 14.93 25.95 -3.60
CA ASP A 199 15.74 25.74 -2.41
C ASP A 199 15.82 24.24 -2.09
N LEU A 200 16.88 23.59 -2.59
CA LEU A 200 17.16 22.16 -2.44
C LEU A 200 18.32 21.93 -1.50
N GLY A 201 18.12 21.01 -0.59
CA GLY A 201 19.11 20.61 0.38
C GLY A 201 18.83 21.13 1.79
N THR A 202 19.57 20.61 2.72
CA THR A 202 19.55 21.02 4.13
C THR A 202 20.99 21.37 4.54
N PRO A 203 21.21 22.05 5.68
CA PRO A 203 22.57 22.32 6.18
C PRO A 203 23.44 21.06 6.31
N GLU A 204 22.81 19.90 6.49
CA GLU A 204 23.49 18.63 6.69
C GLU A 204 23.61 17.77 5.44
N LYS A 205 22.75 18.01 4.43
CA LYS A 205 22.65 17.18 3.21
C LYS A 205 22.72 18.07 1.96
N GLY A 206 23.63 17.79 1.04
CA GLY A 206 23.62 18.41 -0.28
C GLY A 206 22.36 18.06 -1.07
N ALA A 207 22.01 18.87 -2.09
CA ALA A 207 20.77 18.81 -2.85
C ALA A 207 20.37 17.39 -3.32
N ALA A 208 21.32 16.63 -3.90
CA ALA A 208 21.03 15.29 -4.41
C ALA A 208 20.64 14.29 -3.29
N ALA A 209 21.38 14.29 -2.18
CA ALA A 209 21.10 13.42 -1.04
C ALA A 209 19.79 13.81 -0.35
N ALA A 210 19.51 15.09 -0.23
CA ALA A 210 18.28 15.64 0.34
C ALA A 210 17.05 15.25 -0.48
N VAL A 211 17.13 15.39 -1.82
CA VAL A 211 16.04 14.96 -2.73
C VAL A 211 15.79 13.45 -2.62
N LEU A 212 16.85 12.63 -2.61
CA LEU A 212 16.68 11.19 -2.50
C LEU A 212 16.11 10.77 -1.13
N SER A 213 16.59 11.38 -0.04
CA SER A 213 16.07 11.15 1.31
C SER A 213 14.59 11.55 1.41
N GLY A 214 14.24 12.76 0.96
CA GLY A 214 12.85 13.23 0.91
C GLY A 214 11.96 12.37 0.02
N SER A 215 12.54 11.77 -1.06
CA SER A 215 11.79 10.88 -1.95
C SER A 215 11.37 9.57 -1.27
N VAL A 216 12.06 9.11 -0.22
CA VAL A 216 11.62 7.96 0.59
C VAL A 216 10.28 8.26 1.25
N LEU A 217 10.16 9.43 1.89
CA LEU A 217 8.91 9.86 2.54
C LEU A 217 7.82 10.22 1.52
N ALA A 218 8.20 10.92 0.44
CA ALA A 218 7.29 11.22 -0.65
C ALA A 218 6.72 9.95 -1.32
N TYR A 219 7.49 8.87 -1.37
CA TYR A 219 7.05 7.60 -1.94
C TYR A 219 5.86 6.99 -1.15
N TYR A 220 5.81 7.21 0.16
CA TYR A 220 4.64 6.80 0.96
C TYR A 220 3.32 7.37 0.40
N SER A 221 3.33 8.61 -0.10
CA SER A 221 2.11 9.23 -0.63
C SER A 221 1.58 8.52 -1.88
N PHE A 222 2.39 7.76 -2.58
CA PHE A 222 1.98 6.98 -3.75
C PHE A 222 1.60 5.54 -3.42
N VAL A 223 1.75 5.10 -2.16
CA VAL A 223 1.33 3.76 -1.70
C VAL A 223 -0.18 3.61 -1.85
N GLY A 224 -0.62 2.44 -2.31
CA GLY A 224 -2.02 2.12 -2.61
C GLY A 224 -2.17 1.49 -3.99
N PHE A 225 -1.41 1.93 -4.99
CA PHE A 225 -1.52 1.39 -6.35
C PHE A 225 -1.29 -0.13 -6.42
N GLU A 226 -0.46 -0.67 -5.55
CA GLU A 226 -0.13 -2.10 -5.48
C GLU A 226 -1.31 -2.95 -5.00
N THR A 227 -2.28 -2.38 -4.31
CA THR A 227 -3.45 -3.11 -3.82
C THR A 227 -4.44 -3.38 -4.94
N SER A 228 -4.40 -2.56 -6.00
CA SER A 228 -5.29 -2.66 -7.15
C SER A 228 -5.20 -3.98 -7.91
N VAL A 229 -4.10 -4.73 -7.78
CA VAL A 229 -3.96 -6.06 -8.39
C VAL A 229 -4.96 -7.07 -7.83
N ASN A 230 -5.46 -6.87 -6.61
CA ASN A 230 -6.43 -7.77 -6.00
C ASN A 230 -7.80 -7.71 -6.70
N VAL A 231 -8.10 -6.64 -7.43
CA VAL A 231 -9.32 -6.48 -8.22
C VAL A 231 -9.10 -6.70 -9.73
N ALA A 232 -7.89 -7.09 -10.15
CA ALA A 232 -7.57 -7.36 -11.55
C ALA A 232 -8.45 -8.49 -12.13
N GLU A 233 -8.82 -9.48 -11.31
CA GLU A 233 -9.69 -10.60 -11.67
C GLU A 233 -11.12 -10.15 -12.03
N GLU A 234 -11.62 -9.09 -11.37
CA GLU A 234 -12.95 -8.52 -11.58
C GLU A 234 -12.97 -7.46 -12.71
N THR A 235 -11.82 -7.15 -13.31
CA THR A 235 -11.69 -6.11 -14.33
C THR A 235 -12.12 -6.65 -15.69
N ARG A 236 -12.96 -5.88 -16.41
CA ARG A 236 -13.29 -6.14 -17.83
C ARG A 236 -12.10 -5.82 -18.70
N ASN A 237 -11.71 -6.75 -19.59
CA ASN A 237 -10.54 -6.60 -20.47
C ASN A 237 -9.28 -6.13 -19.73
N PRO A 238 -8.78 -6.88 -18.72
CA PRO A 238 -7.70 -6.43 -17.85
C PRO A 238 -6.46 -5.96 -18.63
N ARG A 239 -6.17 -6.57 -19.78
CA ARG A 239 -5.04 -6.24 -20.67
C ARG A 239 -4.96 -4.78 -21.09
N ARG A 240 -6.11 -4.15 -21.37
CA ARG A 240 -6.19 -2.75 -21.81
C ARG A 240 -6.64 -1.83 -20.69
N SER A 241 -7.59 -2.29 -19.89
CA SER A 241 -8.20 -1.47 -18.82
C SER A 241 -7.26 -1.25 -17.66
N TYR A 242 -6.54 -2.29 -17.23
CA TYR A 242 -5.70 -2.22 -16.04
C TYR A 242 -4.51 -1.24 -16.19
N PRO A 243 -3.67 -1.34 -17.25
CA PRO A 243 -2.56 -0.40 -17.41
C PRO A 243 -3.02 1.05 -17.55
N ARG A 244 -4.11 1.29 -18.32
CA ARG A 244 -4.65 2.65 -18.51
C ARG A 244 -5.17 3.25 -17.22
N ALA A 245 -5.89 2.47 -16.42
CA ALA A 245 -6.40 2.92 -15.13
C ALA A 245 -5.25 3.18 -14.14
N LEU A 246 -4.28 2.27 -14.05
CA LEU A 246 -3.15 2.37 -13.14
C LEU A 246 -2.26 3.58 -13.44
N PHE A 247 -1.77 3.70 -14.66
CA PHE A 247 -0.91 4.83 -15.05
C PHE A 247 -1.67 6.16 -15.03
N GLY A 248 -2.94 6.17 -15.46
CA GLY A 248 -3.78 7.36 -15.40
C GLY A 248 -4.00 7.84 -13.96
N ALA A 249 -4.31 6.94 -13.04
CA ALA A 249 -4.51 7.26 -11.63
C ALA A 249 -3.23 7.78 -10.97
N LEU A 250 -2.09 7.11 -11.19
CA LEU A 250 -0.79 7.57 -10.67
C LEU A 250 -0.37 8.92 -11.23
N ALA A 251 -0.56 9.15 -12.54
CA ALA A 251 -0.25 10.44 -13.16
C ALA A 251 -1.12 11.57 -12.60
N THR A 252 -2.42 11.30 -12.39
CA THR A 252 -3.33 12.29 -11.79
C THR A 252 -2.98 12.57 -10.33
N ALA A 253 -2.76 11.53 -9.52
CA ALA A 253 -2.35 11.70 -8.13
C ALA A 253 -1.01 12.44 -8.03
N GLY A 254 -0.04 12.09 -8.89
CA GLY A 254 1.24 12.75 -8.96
C GLY A 254 1.13 14.22 -9.33
N ALA A 255 0.31 14.57 -10.32
CA ALA A 255 0.06 15.97 -10.68
C ALA A 255 -0.55 16.76 -9.50
N VAL A 256 -1.54 16.18 -8.81
CA VAL A 256 -2.13 16.81 -7.62
C VAL A 256 -1.09 17.00 -6.52
N TYR A 257 -0.29 15.99 -6.23
CA TYR A 257 0.73 16.06 -5.17
C TYR A 257 1.85 17.04 -5.49
N VAL A 258 2.28 17.11 -6.75
CA VAL A 258 3.27 18.11 -7.19
C VAL A 258 2.70 19.51 -7.04
N LEU A 259 1.43 19.74 -7.43
CA LEU A 259 0.78 21.03 -7.24
C LEU A 259 0.65 21.41 -5.76
N VAL A 260 0.30 20.44 -4.90
CA VAL A 260 0.27 20.63 -3.43
C VAL A 260 1.67 20.96 -2.89
N GLY A 261 2.70 20.24 -3.35
CA GLY A 261 4.09 20.50 -2.98
C GLY A 261 4.55 21.91 -3.40
N LEU A 262 4.23 22.33 -4.63
CA LEU A 262 4.51 23.69 -5.12
C LEU A 262 3.77 24.75 -4.27
N ALA A 263 2.49 24.52 -3.99
CA ALA A 263 1.68 25.44 -3.17
C ALA A 263 2.23 25.56 -1.75
N ALA A 264 2.56 24.44 -1.11
CA ALA A 264 3.12 24.43 0.25
C ALA A 264 4.49 25.12 0.33
N SER A 265 5.40 24.78 -0.62
CA SER A 265 6.72 25.39 -0.68
C SER A 265 6.69 26.89 -0.90
N ALA A 266 5.83 27.36 -1.79
CA ALA A 266 5.72 28.79 -2.09
C ALA A 266 5.06 29.60 -0.96
N ALA A 267 4.06 29.00 -0.29
CA ALA A 267 3.25 29.66 0.73
C ALA A 267 3.95 29.76 2.08
N VAL A 268 4.64 28.70 2.54
CA VAL A 268 5.08 28.56 3.93
C VAL A 268 6.60 28.40 4.02
N PRO A 269 7.28 29.05 4.99
CA PRO A 269 8.71 28.81 5.23
C PRO A 269 9.03 27.35 5.53
N THR A 270 10.12 26.85 4.99
CA THR A 270 10.54 25.45 5.11
C THR A 270 10.60 24.97 6.56
N ALA A 271 11.14 25.79 7.46
CA ALA A 271 11.24 25.45 8.88
C ALA A 271 9.86 25.30 9.56
N GLN A 272 8.87 26.08 9.15
CA GLN A 272 7.50 26.00 9.65
C GLN A 272 6.80 24.75 9.12
N LEU A 273 6.95 24.45 7.82
CA LEU A 273 6.45 23.20 7.23
C LEU A 273 7.05 21.97 7.92
N ALA A 274 8.37 21.96 8.11
CA ALA A 274 9.10 20.87 8.72
C ALA A 274 8.73 20.63 10.19
N GLY A 275 8.40 21.71 10.92
CA GLY A 275 8.02 21.67 12.34
C GLY A 275 6.55 21.31 12.56
N SER A 276 5.69 21.34 11.53
CA SER A 276 4.25 21.10 11.65
C SER A 276 3.90 19.63 11.41
N SER A 277 3.02 19.10 12.24
CA SER A 277 2.37 17.79 12.04
C SER A 277 1.09 17.89 11.16
N GLY A 278 0.69 19.12 10.80
CA GLY A 278 -0.39 19.45 9.87
C GLY A 278 0.07 20.45 8.81
N PRO A 279 1.06 20.12 7.96
CA PRO A 279 1.75 21.07 7.10
C PRO A 279 0.82 21.82 6.13
N LEU A 280 -0.24 21.17 5.65
CA LEU A 280 -1.20 21.82 4.75
C LEU A 280 -2.11 22.82 5.48
N LEU A 281 -2.29 22.68 6.79
CA LEU A 281 -2.99 23.66 7.61
C LEU A 281 -2.19 24.98 7.68
N GLU A 282 -0.86 24.92 7.67
CA GLU A 282 -0.02 26.12 7.66
C GLU A 282 -0.25 26.94 6.39
N VAL A 283 -0.44 26.31 5.22
CA VAL A 283 -0.80 27.02 3.97
C VAL A 283 -2.14 27.76 4.13
N VAL A 284 -3.12 27.11 4.77
CA VAL A 284 -4.45 27.72 4.99
C VAL A 284 -4.36 28.90 5.95
N LYS A 285 -3.58 28.80 7.03
CA LYS A 285 -3.35 29.88 7.99
C LYS A 285 -2.67 31.08 7.33
N GLU A 286 -1.65 30.83 6.51
CA GLU A 286 -0.89 31.88 5.81
C GLU A 286 -1.77 32.61 4.78
N ALA A 287 -2.57 31.86 4.00
CA ALA A 287 -3.43 32.43 2.98
C ALA A 287 -4.62 33.20 3.57
N GLY A 288 -5.13 32.79 4.73
CA GLY A 288 -6.37 33.32 5.29
C GLY A 288 -7.59 32.97 4.44
N GLY A 289 -8.75 33.50 4.81
CA GLY A 289 -10.00 33.36 4.04
C GLY A 289 -10.74 32.04 4.20
N VAL A 290 -10.04 30.98 4.67
CA VAL A 290 -10.65 29.69 5.03
C VAL A 290 -10.43 29.46 6.53
N PRO A 291 -11.48 29.17 7.31
CA PRO A 291 -11.31 28.88 8.73
C PRO A 291 -10.39 27.65 8.94
N PRO A 292 -9.33 27.76 9.77
CA PRO A 292 -8.43 26.66 10.06
C PRO A 292 -9.13 25.39 10.56
N GLU A 293 -10.21 25.56 11.34
CA GLU A 293 -11.03 24.47 11.86
C GLU A 293 -11.75 23.70 10.75
N LEU A 294 -12.27 24.42 9.74
CA LEU A 294 -12.93 23.80 8.60
C LEU A 294 -11.95 22.93 7.80
N PHE A 295 -10.77 23.46 7.52
CA PHE A 295 -9.73 22.69 6.81
C PHE A 295 -9.23 21.51 7.66
N SER A 296 -9.04 21.71 8.95
CA SER A 296 -8.66 20.66 9.89
C SER A 296 -9.69 19.53 9.92
N ALA A 297 -10.98 19.83 9.90
CA ALA A 297 -12.04 18.83 9.81
C ALA A 297 -11.93 18.01 8.50
N ILE A 298 -11.65 18.65 7.36
CA ILE A 298 -11.43 17.99 6.08
C ILE A 298 -10.21 17.03 6.19
N ALA A 299 -9.11 17.52 6.72
CA ALA A 299 -7.89 16.73 6.89
C ALA A 299 -8.10 15.52 7.84
N LEU A 300 -8.82 15.71 8.94
CA LEU A 300 -9.16 14.62 9.86
C LEU A 300 -10.04 13.56 9.20
N VAL A 301 -11.00 13.95 8.34
CA VAL A 301 -11.81 13.00 7.56
C VAL A 301 -10.92 12.22 6.59
N ALA A 302 -10.00 12.89 5.89
CA ALA A 302 -9.06 12.25 4.97
C ALA A 302 -8.17 11.21 5.68
N VAL A 303 -7.55 11.61 6.81
CA VAL A 303 -6.69 10.74 7.60
C VAL A 303 -7.47 9.55 8.19
N ALA A 304 -8.69 9.81 8.69
CA ALA A 304 -9.55 8.76 9.24
C ALA A 304 -9.98 7.75 8.16
N ASN A 305 -10.33 8.22 6.96
CA ASN A 305 -10.72 7.36 5.85
C ASN A 305 -9.55 6.47 5.41
N GLY A 306 -8.36 7.03 5.18
CA GLY A 306 -7.17 6.28 4.83
C GLY A 306 -6.78 5.23 5.88
N ALA A 307 -6.79 5.59 7.17
CA ALA A 307 -6.50 4.68 8.26
C ALA A 307 -7.55 3.55 8.37
N LEU A 308 -8.84 3.84 8.17
CA LEU A 308 -9.91 2.84 8.19
C LEU A 308 -9.76 1.85 7.05
N LEU A 309 -9.56 2.31 5.82
CA LEU A 309 -9.42 1.44 4.65
C LEU A 309 -8.20 0.53 4.78
N THR A 310 -7.05 1.10 5.13
CA THR A 310 -5.81 0.33 5.34
C THR A 310 -5.96 -0.67 6.50
N GLY A 311 -6.63 -0.29 7.59
CA GLY A 311 -6.92 -1.19 8.72
C GLY A 311 -7.87 -2.35 8.35
N ILE A 312 -8.86 -2.07 7.51
CA ILE A 312 -9.74 -3.08 6.92
C ILE A 312 -8.94 -4.06 6.07
N MET A 313 -8.10 -3.57 5.16
CA MET A 313 -7.30 -4.41 4.28
C MET A 313 -6.30 -5.25 5.07
N SER A 314 -5.58 -4.67 6.03
CA SER A 314 -4.60 -5.38 6.87
C SER A 314 -5.24 -6.50 7.69
N SER A 315 -6.38 -6.25 8.31
CA SER A 315 -7.08 -7.28 9.09
C SER A 315 -7.60 -8.44 8.23
N ARG A 316 -8.03 -8.15 6.99
CA ARG A 316 -8.46 -9.20 6.05
C ARG A 316 -7.30 -9.97 5.46
N LEU A 317 -6.19 -9.30 5.18
CA LEU A 317 -4.96 -9.96 4.74
C LEU A 317 -4.45 -10.92 5.83
N ALA A 318 -4.42 -10.48 7.09
CA ALA A 318 -4.06 -11.33 8.23
C ALA A 318 -5.00 -12.54 8.37
N TYR A 319 -6.31 -12.34 8.22
CA TYR A 319 -7.30 -13.40 8.22
C TYR A 319 -7.09 -14.40 7.06
N GLY A 320 -6.87 -13.90 5.85
CA GLY A 320 -6.62 -14.73 4.67
C GLY A 320 -5.36 -15.56 4.84
N MET A 321 -4.25 -14.98 5.25
CA MET A 321 -3.00 -15.68 5.53
C MET A 321 -3.17 -16.74 6.63
N ALA A 322 -3.98 -16.48 7.66
CA ALA A 322 -4.27 -17.45 8.69
C ALA A 322 -5.14 -18.61 8.17
N LYS A 323 -6.10 -18.34 7.29
CA LYS A 323 -6.93 -19.36 6.65
C LYS A 323 -6.10 -20.29 5.77
N ASP A 324 -5.10 -19.74 5.10
CA ASP A 324 -4.13 -20.51 4.30
C ASP A 324 -3.08 -21.25 5.17
N GLY A 325 -3.21 -21.17 6.52
CA GLY A 325 -2.30 -21.82 7.46
C GLY A 325 -0.92 -21.16 7.54
N LEU A 326 -0.77 -19.92 7.03
CA LEU A 326 0.46 -19.13 7.04
C LEU A 326 0.68 -18.38 8.34
N LEU A 327 -0.43 -18.02 9.03
CA LEU A 327 -0.45 -17.36 10.32
C LEU A 327 -1.25 -18.22 11.34
N PRO A 328 -1.15 -17.91 12.65
CA PRO A 328 -1.89 -18.64 13.68
C PRO A 328 -3.39 -18.71 13.39
N GLY A 329 -3.98 -19.90 13.49
CA GLY A 329 -5.39 -20.14 13.21
C GLY A 329 -6.37 -19.37 14.10
N THR A 330 -5.90 -18.81 15.23
CA THR A 330 -6.70 -17.92 16.08
C THR A 330 -7.21 -16.69 15.33
N LEU A 331 -6.46 -16.21 14.32
CA LEU A 331 -6.82 -15.05 13.49
C LEU A 331 -8.00 -15.34 12.54
N THR A 332 -8.39 -16.60 12.36
CA THR A 332 -9.56 -16.99 11.55
C THR A 332 -10.90 -16.83 12.28
N LYS A 333 -10.88 -16.45 13.57
CA LYS A 333 -12.11 -16.25 14.34
C LYS A 333 -12.89 -15.04 13.83
N VAL A 334 -14.18 -15.26 13.52
CA VAL A 334 -15.11 -14.25 13.03
C VAL A 334 -16.23 -13.98 14.03
N LEU A 335 -16.78 -12.76 14.01
CA LEU A 335 -17.96 -12.41 14.81
C LEU A 335 -19.21 -13.13 14.27
N PRO A 336 -19.98 -13.81 15.12
CA PRO A 336 -21.29 -14.37 14.75
C PRO A 336 -22.21 -13.27 14.20
N GLY A 337 -22.89 -13.52 13.10
CA GLY A 337 -23.85 -12.61 12.47
C GLY A 337 -23.21 -11.52 11.56
N ARG A 338 -22.11 -10.91 11.93
CA ARG A 338 -21.42 -9.87 11.10
C ARG A 338 -20.36 -10.45 10.16
N ARG A 339 -19.86 -11.63 10.46
CA ARG A 339 -18.79 -12.35 9.71
C ARG A 339 -17.51 -11.54 9.52
N THR A 340 -17.20 -10.63 10.44
CA THR A 340 -15.96 -9.83 10.43
C THR A 340 -14.86 -10.52 11.25
N PRO A 341 -13.59 -10.51 10.83
CA PRO A 341 -12.50 -11.24 11.48
C PRO A 341 -12.00 -10.49 12.72
N TRP A 342 -12.75 -10.54 13.83
CA TRP A 342 -12.50 -9.76 15.04
C TRP A 342 -11.12 -10.02 15.65
N ALA A 343 -10.63 -11.27 15.61
CA ALA A 343 -9.31 -11.59 16.16
C ALA A 343 -8.18 -10.97 15.35
N ALA A 344 -8.31 -11.00 14.01
CA ALA A 344 -7.35 -10.31 13.13
C ALA A 344 -7.41 -8.78 13.34
N ILE A 345 -8.62 -8.20 13.45
CA ILE A 345 -8.79 -6.76 13.76
C ILE A 345 -8.11 -6.42 15.09
N ALA A 346 -8.36 -7.18 16.15
CA ALA A 346 -7.79 -6.92 17.48
C ALA A 346 -6.24 -6.98 17.46
N VAL A 347 -5.67 -7.99 16.80
CA VAL A 347 -4.21 -8.16 16.72
C VAL A 347 -3.58 -7.07 15.89
N THR A 348 -4.09 -6.79 14.67
CA THR A 348 -3.52 -5.76 13.79
C THR A 348 -3.64 -4.37 14.42
N THR A 349 -4.77 -4.06 15.06
CA THR A 349 -4.98 -2.79 15.76
C THR A 349 -4.09 -2.69 17.00
N GLY A 350 -3.97 -3.75 17.79
CA GLY A 350 -3.08 -3.77 18.97
C GLY A 350 -1.62 -3.53 18.60
N LEU A 351 -1.15 -4.15 17.51
CA LEU A 351 0.20 -3.89 16.97
C LEU A 351 0.35 -2.44 16.46
N ALA A 352 -0.67 -1.91 15.77
CA ALA A 352 -0.66 -0.52 15.34
C ALA A 352 -0.64 0.47 16.52
N MET A 353 -1.35 0.19 17.62
CA MET A 353 -1.31 0.99 18.85
C MET A 353 0.10 1.00 19.46
N LEU A 354 0.75 -0.16 19.57
CA LEU A 354 2.11 -0.26 20.07
C LEU A 354 3.11 0.54 19.22
N LEU A 355 2.99 0.43 17.89
CA LEU A 355 3.83 1.19 16.97
C LEU A 355 3.57 2.69 17.04
N ALA A 356 2.32 3.11 17.17
CA ALA A 356 1.93 4.51 17.30
C ALA A 356 2.47 5.14 18.60
N LEU A 357 2.62 4.37 19.68
CA LEU A 357 3.20 4.84 20.94
C LEU A 357 4.73 5.00 20.88
N THR A 358 5.42 4.21 20.05
CA THR A 358 6.88 4.11 20.06
C THR A 358 7.56 4.79 18.87
N GLY A 359 6.83 5.09 17.78
CA GLY A 359 7.38 5.65 16.54
C GLY A 359 6.96 7.11 16.31
N SER A 360 7.79 7.89 15.60
CA SER A 360 7.37 9.14 14.96
C SER A 360 6.67 8.86 13.64
N VAL A 361 5.93 9.84 13.09
CA VAL A 361 5.30 9.73 11.77
C VAL A 361 6.34 9.41 10.69
N ALA A 362 7.46 10.13 10.68
CA ALA A 362 8.55 9.92 9.72
C ALA A 362 9.16 8.51 9.81
N THR A 363 9.45 8.04 11.03
CA THR A 363 10.03 6.70 11.24
C THR A 363 9.08 5.59 10.82
N LEU A 364 7.79 5.74 11.12
CA LEU A 364 6.75 4.78 10.70
C LEU A 364 6.58 4.80 9.18
N ALA A 365 6.54 5.98 8.56
CA ALA A 365 6.46 6.11 7.11
C ALA A 365 7.67 5.47 6.41
N SER A 366 8.89 5.74 6.87
CA SER A 366 10.10 5.13 6.32
C SER A 366 10.13 3.60 6.52
N THR A 367 9.63 3.10 7.67
CA THR A 367 9.52 1.65 7.91
C THR A 367 8.55 1.00 6.94
N LEU A 368 7.40 1.62 6.69
CA LEU A 368 6.43 1.16 5.71
C LEU A 368 7.07 1.10 4.32
N VAL A 369 7.72 2.20 3.90
CA VAL A 369 8.37 2.27 2.58
C VAL A 369 9.43 1.18 2.45
N LEU A 370 10.26 0.94 3.46
CA LEU A 370 11.24 -0.14 3.45
C LEU A 370 10.60 -1.51 3.21
N LEU A 371 9.51 -1.82 3.93
CA LEU A 371 8.79 -3.09 3.77
C LEU A 371 8.21 -3.24 2.35
N LEU A 372 7.65 -2.16 1.80
CA LEU A 372 7.14 -2.17 0.43
C LEU A 372 8.26 -2.22 -0.61
N LEU A 373 9.41 -1.58 -0.40
CA LEU A 373 10.56 -1.68 -1.31
C LEU A 373 11.03 -3.14 -1.44
N ILE A 374 11.00 -3.93 -0.35
CA ILE A 374 11.28 -5.37 -0.40
C ILE A 374 10.27 -6.08 -1.32
N VAL A 375 8.98 -5.79 -1.16
CA VAL A 375 7.91 -6.36 -1.99
C VAL A 375 8.09 -5.93 -3.46
N PHE A 376 8.36 -4.65 -3.70
CA PHE A 376 8.51 -4.10 -5.05
C PHE A 376 9.76 -4.65 -5.75
N LEU A 377 10.84 -4.85 -5.01
CA LEU A 377 12.04 -5.54 -5.51
C LEU A 377 11.69 -6.96 -5.97
N MET A 378 10.90 -7.70 -5.16
CA MET A 378 10.44 -9.05 -5.52
C MET A 378 9.52 -9.01 -6.75
N VAL A 379 8.59 -8.05 -6.84
CA VAL A 379 7.66 -7.93 -7.97
C VAL A 379 8.38 -7.56 -9.27
N ASN A 380 9.29 -6.57 -9.24
CA ASN A 380 10.10 -6.19 -10.38
C ASN A 380 10.97 -7.35 -10.88
N THR A 381 11.56 -8.12 -9.96
CA THR A 381 12.35 -9.32 -10.31
C THR A 381 11.45 -10.44 -10.82
N ALA A 382 10.25 -10.63 -10.23
CA ALA A 382 9.29 -11.64 -10.65
C ALA A 382 8.84 -11.45 -12.11
N VAL A 383 8.68 -10.22 -12.59
CA VAL A 383 8.40 -9.94 -14.01
C VAL A 383 9.47 -10.58 -14.91
N LEU A 384 10.75 -10.36 -14.58
CA LEU A 384 11.86 -10.85 -15.40
C LEU A 384 11.94 -12.39 -15.40
N VAL A 385 11.71 -13.01 -14.23
CA VAL A 385 11.70 -14.48 -14.09
C VAL A 385 10.50 -15.08 -14.82
N LEU A 386 9.31 -14.53 -14.61
CA LEU A 386 8.07 -15.08 -15.15
C LEU A 386 7.86 -14.83 -16.64
N ARG A 387 8.70 -14.01 -17.30
CA ARG A 387 8.70 -13.87 -18.76
C ARG A 387 9.00 -15.17 -19.50
N ARG A 388 9.71 -16.09 -18.84
CA ARG A 388 10.01 -17.42 -19.37
C ARG A 388 8.84 -18.39 -19.23
N ASP A 389 7.87 -18.08 -18.39
CA ASP A 389 6.67 -18.89 -18.20
C ASP A 389 5.69 -18.66 -19.37
N PRO A 390 5.17 -19.72 -20.02
CA PRO A 390 4.27 -19.64 -21.14
C PRO A 390 2.89 -19.05 -20.84
N GLY A 391 2.56 -18.60 -19.63
CA GLY A 391 1.33 -17.94 -19.19
C GLY A 391 0.37 -17.42 -20.30
N GLU A 392 -0.49 -16.48 -20.03
CA GLU A 392 -1.33 -15.88 -21.07
C GLU A 392 -0.47 -15.19 -22.14
N THR A 393 -0.56 -15.64 -23.39
CA THR A 393 0.28 -15.18 -24.51
C THR A 393 0.02 -13.74 -24.92
N ASP A 394 -1.21 -13.24 -24.69
CA ASP A 394 -1.64 -11.89 -25.05
C ASP A 394 -1.92 -11.05 -23.78
N HIS A 395 -0.88 -10.45 -23.19
CA HIS A 395 -0.94 -9.58 -22.02
C HIS A 395 -0.20 -8.26 -22.29
N PHE A 396 -0.40 -7.26 -21.44
CA PHE A 396 0.41 -6.03 -21.47
C PHE A 396 1.85 -6.38 -21.13
N ARG A 397 2.80 -5.97 -21.97
CA ARG A 397 4.22 -6.25 -21.79
C ARG A 397 5.02 -4.95 -21.74
N THR A 398 5.78 -4.78 -20.67
CA THR A 398 6.66 -3.62 -20.50
C THR A 398 8.02 -3.85 -21.16
N PRO A 399 8.72 -2.80 -21.63
CA PRO A 399 10.14 -2.90 -21.96
C PRO A 399 10.97 -3.44 -20.79
N VAL A 400 11.97 -4.29 -21.05
CA VAL A 400 12.83 -4.89 -20.00
C VAL A 400 13.50 -3.84 -19.13
N VAL A 401 13.78 -2.68 -19.71
CA VAL A 401 14.44 -1.56 -19.02
C VAL A 401 13.62 -1.09 -17.81
N LEU A 402 12.27 -1.08 -17.89
CA LEU A 402 11.43 -0.56 -16.79
C LEU A 402 11.51 -1.42 -15.51
N PRO A 403 11.36 -2.76 -15.54
CA PRO A 403 11.58 -3.57 -14.36
C PRO A 403 13.01 -3.48 -13.80
N VAL A 404 14.04 -3.39 -14.68
CA VAL A 404 15.43 -3.24 -14.26
C VAL A 404 15.64 -1.90 -13.55
N LEU A 405 15.12 -0.80 -14.11
CA LEU A 405 15.14 0.51 -13.45
C LEU A 405 14.29 0.49 -12.16
N GLY A 406 13.19 -0.26 -12.12
CA GLY A 406 12.41 -0.48 -10.92
C GLY A 406 13.20 -1.17 -9.81
N ILE A 407 14.00 -2.20 -10.14
CA ILE A 407 14.94 -2.83 -9.20
C ILE A 407 15.97 -1.81 -8.70
N ALA A 408 16.61 -1.10 -9.63
CA ALA A 408 17.62 -0.10 -9.29
C ALA A 408 17.04 1.02 -8.40
N SER A 409 15.82 1.48 -8.67
CA SER A 409 15.12 2.48 -7.87
C SER A 409 14.82 2.00 -6.45
N CYS A 410 14.36 0.74 -6.29
CA CYS A 410 14.13 0.17 -4.97
C CYS A 410 15.42 0.09 -4.16
N VAL A 411 16.53 -0.33 -4.78
CA VAL A 411 17.84 -0.37 -4.12
C VAL A 411 18.31 1.05 -3.79
N LEU A 412 18.19 2.00 -4.71
CA LEU A 412 18.59 3.39 -4.49
C LEU A 412 17.84 4.02 -3.31
N LEU A 413 16.51 3.89 -3.25
CA LEU A 413 15.73 4.40 -2.11
C LEU A 413 16.10 3.69 -0.81
N ALA A 414 16.33 2.38 -0.85
CA ALA A 414 16.71 1.60 0.33
C ALA A 414 18.04 2.08 0.95
N THR A 415 18.99 2.59 0.13
CA THR A 415 20.25 3.17 0.64
C THR A 415 20.08 4.49 1.37
N GLN A 416 18.96 5.18 1.18
CA GLN A 416 18.66 6.46 1.85
C GLN A 416 17.95 6.27 3.19
N ILE A 417 17.56 5.06 3.51
CA ILE A 417 16.82 4.74 4.75
C ILE A 417 17.83 4.60 5.90
N GLU A 418 17.54 5.25 7.02
CA GLU A 418 18.37 5.21 8.21
C GLU A 418 18.56 3.80 8.78
N ALA A 419 19.73 3.53 9.36
CA ALA A 419 20.08 2.24 9.94
C ALA A 419 19.09 1.78 11.02
N ALA A 420 18.54 2.70 11.81
CA ALA A 420 17.53 2.39 12.83
C ALA A 420 16.23 1.87 12.23
N VAL A 421 15.81 2.40 11.07
CA VAL A 421 14.63 1.93 10.32
C VAL A 421 14.91 0.57 9.70
N TRP A 422 16.12 0.35 9.16
CA TRP A 422 16.56 -0.95 8.68
C TRP A 422 16.49 -2.02 9.76
N LEU A 423 17.00 -1.71 10.96
CA LEU A 423 16.95 -2.64 12.10
C LEU A 423 15.51 -3.04 12.44
N ARG A 424 14.58 -2.09 12.47
CA ARG A 424 13.15 -2.34 12.71
C ARG A 424 12.53 -3.16 11.58
N GLY A 425 12.76 -2.78 10.34
CA GLY A 425 12.25 -3.50 9.16
C GLY A 425 12.75 -4.93 9.11
N LEU A 426 14.05 -5.15 9.32
CA LEU A 426 14.65 -6.49 9.37
C LEU A 426 14.11 -7.32 10.54
N ALA A 427 13.88 -6.71 11.72
CA ALA A 427 13.24 -7.41 12.84
C ALA A 427 11.81 -7.86 12.48
N ILE A 428 11.04 -7.02 11.82
CA ILE A 428 9.69 -7.38 11.33
C ILE A 428 9.79 -8.53 10.31
N VAL A 429 10.68 -8.45 9.33
CA VAL A 429 10.87 -9.51 8.32
C VAL A 429 11.33 -10.81 8.97
N ALA A 430 12.24 -10.74 9.95
CA ALA A 430 12.71 -11.91 10.69
C ALA A 430 11.57 -12.61 11.45
N VAL A 431 10.69 -11.84 12.11
CA VAL A 431 9.47 -12.39 12.73
C VAL A 431 8.61 -13.10 11.68
N GLY A 432 8.41 -12.49 10.52
CA GLY A 432 7.72 -13.13 9.39
C GLY A 432 8.38 -14.42 8.95
N ALA A 433 9.70 -14.43 8.76
CA ALA A 433 10.45 -15.62 8.35
C ALA A 433 10.33 -16.76 9.37
N VAL A 434 10.40 -16.46 10.67
CA VAL A 434 10.18 -17.44 11.74
C VAL A 434 8.76 -18.01 11.69
N LEU A 435 7.74 -17.17 11.52
CA LEU A 435 6.35 -17.62 11.38
C LEU A 435 6.17 -18.50 10.13
N ALA A 436 6.83 -18.16 9.02
CA ALA A 436 6.84 -18.99 7.81
C ALA A 436 7.43 -20.38 8.07
N ALA A 437 8.58 -20.44 8.73
CA ALA A 437 9.26 -21.69 9.05
C ALA A 437 8.39 -22.58 9.96
N ILE A 438 7.78 -21.99 10.99
CA ILE A 438 6.86 -22.71 11.89
C ILE A 438 5.63 -23.23 11.11
N GLY A 439 5.06 -22.43 10.23
CA GLY A 439 3.91 -22.81 9.39
C GLY A 439 4.26 -23.96 8.44
N ALA A 440 5.43 -23.92 7.82
CA ALA A 440 5.93 -24.98 6.95
C ALA A 440 6.14 -26.30 7.71
N ALA A 441 6.78 -26.25 8.87
CA ALA A 441 7.03 -27.43 9.72
C ALA A 441 5.71 -28.10 10.18
N ARG A 442 4.68 -27.29 10.51
CA ARG A 442 3.35 -27.82 10.90
C ARG A 442 2.63 -28.49 9.73
N ARG A 443 2.78 -27.97 8.52
CA ARG A 443 2.20 -28.58 7.31
C ARG A 443 2.83 -29.92 6.98
N SER A 444 4.15 -30.02 7.03
CA SER A 444 4.88 -31.28 6.81
C SER A 444 4.36 -32.37 7.77
N ARG A 445 4.30 -32.09 9.06
CA ARG A 445 3.80 -33.04 10.07
C ARG A 445 2.37 -33.53 9.82
N ARG A 446 1.46 -32.64 9.37
CA ARG A 446 0.08 -33.02 9.04
C ARG A 446 0.01 -33.93 7.82
N THR A 447 0.84 -33.68 6.81
CA THR A 447 0.91 -34.52 5.61
C THR A 447 1.44 -35.90 5.95
N ASP A 448 2.44 -36.00 6.82
CA ASP A 448 3.01 -37.27 7.28
C ASP A 448 2.00 -38.09 8.12
N GLU A 449 1.23 -37.42 9.00
CA GLU A 449 0.14 -38.05 9.79
C GLU A 449 -1.00 -38.57 8.91
N ASP A 450 -1.42 -37.81 7.87
CA ASP A 450 -2.47 -38.22 6.94
C ASP A 450 -2.01 -39.38 6.04
N THR A 451 -0.75 -39.36 5.62
CA THR A 451 -0.16 -40.45 4.83
C THR A 451 -0.02 -41.71 5.67
N GLY A 452 0.42 -41.58 6.92
CA GLY A 452 0.51 -42.70 7.87
C GLY A 452 -0.88 -43.32 8.22
N LYS A 453 -1.90 -42.49 8.36
CA LYS A 453 -3.27 -42.97 8.59
C LYS A 453 -3.84 -43.72 7.38
N ARG A 454 -3.56 -43.27 6.15
CA ARG A 454 -4.02 -43.96 4.93
C ARG A 454 -3.30 -45.28 4.73
N ALA A 455 -2.00 -45.36 4.99
CA ALA A 455 -1.24 -46.61 4.95
C ALA A 455 -1.71 -47.61 6.01
N GLY A 456 -2.13 -47.13 7.20
CA GLY A 456 -2.64 -48.01 8.26
C GLY A 456 -4.06 -48.55 7.99
N VAL A 457 -4.92 -47.81 7.24
CA VAL A 457 -6.25 -48.28 6.84
C VAL A 457 -6.19 -49.31 5.74
N ASP A 458 -5.28 -49.17 4.77
CA ASP A 458 -5.08 -50.19 3.69
C ASP A 458 -4.48 -51.52 4.23
N ALA A 459 -3.72 -51.44 5.32
CA ALA A 459 -3.18 -52.65 5.97
C ALA A 459 -4.17 -53.42 6.86
N SER A 460 -5.35 -52.86 7.13
CA SER A 460 -6.37 -53.45 8.01
C SER A 460 -7.57 -54.04 7.29
N GLN A 461 -7.61 -54.08 5.94
CA GLN A 461 -8.63 -54.84 5.20
C GLN A 461 -8.16 -56.26 4.97
N PRO A 462 -8.79 -57.27 5.63
CA PRO A 462 -8.53 -58.69 5.34
C PRO A 462 -9.12 -59.02 3.96
N GLY A 463 -8.31 -59.69 3.12
CA GLY A 463 -8.68 -60.23 1.83
C GLY A 463 -9.66 -61.41 1.91
#